data_beedf512e98e4a3f316854cdb2f5bd40
#
_entry.id   beedf512e98e4a3f316854cdb2f5bd40
#
_cell.length_a   1.000
_cell.length_b   1.000
_cell.length_c   1.000
_cell.angle_alpha   90.00
_cell.angle_beta   90.00
_cell.angle_gamma   90.00
#
_symmetry.space_group_name_H-M   'P 1'
#
loop_
_entity.id
_entity.type
_entity.pdbx_description
1 polymer ?
#
loop_
_entity_poly.entity_id
_entity_poly.type
_entity_poly.pdbx_seq_one_letter_code
_entity_poly.pdbx_strand_id
1 'polypeptide(L)'
;KIPLEKLIEFDVFSAQYVYLIKGDKRITFSYNKNNPCYAYRFEREGTYSYKIYWPLNPNKKHKWLFSGGAQDDIEGYSQLPLHGDLLILTKSLKDVISFNLLGYNAISLQGEANKLEPEFVIKLLKRFDKIITVYDEDEEGIKGAIRFKNQFGFNYFFIDEWKDLSEFVKNEGIDNAKIMIANKLRNINE
;
A
#
# COMPACT_ATOMS: atom_id res chain seq x y z
N LYS A 1 5.52 -12.08 10.07
CA LYS A 1 4.06 -12.03 9.77
C LYS A 1 3.52 -10.69 10.25
N ILE A 2 2.60 -10.10 9.49
CA ILE A 2 1.87 -8.91 9.94
C ILE A 2 0.99 -9.32 11.13
N PRO A 3 1.06 -8.61 12.27
CA PRO A 3 0.21 -8.86 13.44
C PRO A 3 -1.28 -8.64 13.13
N LEU A 4 -2.16 -9.38 13.82
CA LEU A 4 -3.61 -9.29 13.57
C LEU A 4 -4.16 -7.90 13.88
N GLU A 5 -3.67 -7.26 14.95
CA GLU A 5 -4.05 -5.90 15.34
C GLU A 5 -3.75 -4.89 14.24
N LYS A 6 -2.64 -5.06 13.49
CA LYS A 6 -2.33 -4.21 12.34
C LYS A 6 -3.25 -4.46 11.15
N LEU A 7 -3.64 -5.69 10.91
CA LEU A 7 -4.63 -5.97 9.87
C LEU A 7 -5.98 -5.32 10.20
N ILE A 8 -6.40 -5.35 11.47
CA ILE A 8 -7.64 -4.69 11.93
C ILE A 8 -7.51 -3.16 11.80
N GLU A 9 -6.38 -2.57 12.24
CA GLU A 9 -6.10 -1.13 12.14
C GLU A 9 -6.18 -0.62 10.70
N PHE A 10 -5.74 -1.44 9.75
CA PHE A 10 -5.75 -1.11 8.32
C PHE A 10 -6.97 -1.65 7.56
N ASP A 11 -8.04 -2.01 8.26
CA ASP A 11 -9.30 -2.48 7.69
C ASP A 11 -9.14 -3.67 6.72
N VAL A 12 -8.25 -4.61 7.08
CA VAL A 12 -8.03 -5.85 6.33
C VAL A 12 -8.76 -6.99 6.99
N PHE A 13 -9.69 -7.62 6.28
CA PHE A 13 -10.54 -8.70 6.77
C PHE A 13 -10.31 -9.98 5.98
N SER A 14 -10.49 -11.13 6.63
CA SER A 14 -10.65 -12.41 5.95
C SER A 14 -12.06 -12.48 5.36
N ALA A 15 -12.19 -12.70 4.06
CA ALA A 15 -13.47 -12.88 3.39
C ALA A 15 -13.80 -14.38 3.29
N GLN A 16 -14.96 -14.79 3.81
CA GLN A 16 -15.45 -16.16 3.65
C GLN A 16 -16.27 -16.32 2.36
N TYR A 17 -17.00 -15.28 1.98
CA TYR A 17 -17.79 -15.24 0.75
C TYR A 17 -17.60 -13.92 0.04
N VAL A 18 -17.51 -13.97 -1.30
CA VAL A 18 -17.57 -12.80 -2.18
C VAL A 18 -18.67 -13.04 -3.21
N TYR A 19 -19.53 -12.06 -3.39
CA TYR A 19 -20.61 -12.08 -4.35
C TYR A 19 -20.32 -11.10 -5.47
N LEU A 20 -20.30 -11.59 -6.71
CA LEU A 20 -20.25 -10.76 -7.90
C LEU A 20 -21.64 -10.73 -8.53
N ILE A 21 -22.15 -9.53 -8.78
CA ILE A 21 -23.40 -9.32 -9.50
C ILE A 21 -23.05 -8.90 -10.91
N LYS A 22 -23.52 -9.66 -11.91
CA LYS A 22 -23.33 -9.37 -13.32
C LYS A 22 -24.67 -9.44 -14.03
N GLY A 23 -25.29 -8.29 -14.26
CA GLY A 23 -26.70 -8.21 -14.65
C GLY A 23 -27.58 -8.85 -13.57
N ASP A 24 -28.50 -9.75 -13.95
CA ASP A 24 -29.39 -10.47 -13.02
C ASP A 24 -28.73 -11.70 -12.37
N LYS A 25 -27.48 -12.00 -12.72
CA LYS A 25 -26.77 -13.17 -12.21
C LYS A 25 -25.92 -12.82 -11.00
N ARG A 26 -26.08 -13.62 -9.93
CA ARG A 26 -25.23 -13.60 -8.75
C ARG A 26 -24.26 -14.78 -8.81
N ILE A 27 -22.97 -14.50 -8.85
CA ILE A 27 -21.91 -15.50 -8.77
C ILE A 27 -21.33 -15.44 -7.35
N THR A 28 -21.31 -16.58 -6.66
CA THR A 28 -20.77 -16.67 -5.29
C THR A 28 -19.46 -17.42 -5.31
N PHE A 29 -18.44 -16.85 -4.67
CA PHE A 29 -17.18 -17.52 -4.38
C PHE A 29 -17.08 -17.73 -2.88
N SER A 30 -16.71 -18.95 -2.45
CA SER A 30 -16.43 -19.27 -1.06
C SER A 30 -14.95 -19.52 -0.85
N TYR A 31 -14.45 -19.09 0.29
CA TYR A 31 -13.04 -19.14 0.64
C TYR A 31 -12.84 -19.79 2.00
N ASN A 32 -11.66 -20.35 2.23
CA ASN A 32 -11.27 -21.00 3.48
C ASN A 32 -9.74 -20.86 3.68
N LYS A 33 -9.22 -21.45 4.76
CA LYS A 33 -7.78 -21.39 5.09
C LYS A 33 -6.84 -21.93 4.01
N ASN A 34 -7.31 -22.85 3.15
CA ASN A 34 -6.52 -23.44 2.06
C ASN A 34 -6.66 -22.64 0.75
N ASN A 35 -7.68 -21.80 0.66
CA ASN A 35 -7.93 -20.88 -0.44
C ASN A 35 -8.37 -19.52 0.15
N PRO A 36 -7.44 -18.77 0.76
CA PRO A 36 -7.78 -17.54 1.47
C PRO A 36 -8.16 -16.41 0.51
N CYS A 37 -9.03 -15.54 1.00
CA CYS A 37 -9.38 -14.30 0.36
C CYS A 37 -9.43 -13.18 1.41
N TYR A 38 -8.95 -12.01 1.05
CA TYR A 38 -8.88 -10.85 1.93
C TYR A 38 -9.64 -9.69 1.32
N ALA A 39 -10.35 -8.92 2.15
CA ALA A 39 -11.02 -7.69 1.78
C ALA A 39 -10.31 -6.52 2.46
N TYR A 40 -9.90 -5.52 1.70
CA TYR A 40 -9.40 -4.22 2.16
C TYR A 40 -10.57 -3.26 2.04
N ARG A 41 -11.05 -2.72 3.15
CA ARG A 41 -12.18 -1.80 3.19
C ARG A 41 -11.67 -0.36 3.16
N PHE A 42 -12.32 0.46 2.36
CA PHE A 42 -12.14 1.90 2.34
C PHE A 42 -13.48 2.57 2.66
N GLU A 43 -13.42 3.70 3.34
CA GLU A 43 -14.59 4.50 3.68
C GLU A 43 -14.46 5.89 3.07
N ARG A 44 -15.50 6.29 2.34
CA ARG A 44 -15.66 7.64 1.79
C ARG A 44 -17.06 8.15 2.10
N GLU A 45 -17.16 9.22 2.91
CA GLU A 45 -18.42 9.90 3.21
C GLU A 45 -19.56 8.95 3.62
N GLY A 46 -19.24 7.96 4.47
CA GLY A 46 -20.20 6.98 4.97
C GLY A 46 -20.55 5.84 4.01
N THR A 47 -19.89 5.78 2.85
CA THR A 47 -19.99 4.64 1.93
C THR A 47 -18.73 3.79 1.99
N TYR A 48 -18.89 2.48 1.71
CA TYR A 48 -17.76 1.54 1.74
C TYR A 48 -17.44 1.03 0.34
N SER A 49 -16.15 0.99 0.02
CA SER A 49 -15.60 0.32 -1.14
C SER A 49 -14.64 -0.79 -0.70
N TYR A 50 -14.39 -1.76 -1.55
CA TYR A 50 -13.58 -2.92 -1.21
C TYR A 50 -12.63 -3.29 -2.34
N LYS A 51 -11.35 -3.49 -1.99
CA LYS A 51 -10.37 -4.19 -2.81
C LYS A 51 -10.27 -5.61 -2.28
N ILE A 52 -10.54 -6.58 -3.14
CA ILE A 52 -10.54 -8.00 -2.78
C ILE A 52 -9.27 -8.63 -3.32
N TYR A 53 -8.52 -9.27 -2.44
CA TYR A 53 -7.29 -9.99 -2.75
C TYR A 53 -7.48 -11.50 -2.64
N TRP A 54 -7.40 -12.18 -3.76
CA TRP A 54 -7.43 -13.64 -3.84
C TRP A 54 -6.07 -14.19 -4.29
N PRO A 55 -5.11 -14.44 -3.37
CA PRO A 55 -3.72 -14.79 -3.70
C PRO A 55 -3.57 -16.07 -4.53
N LEU A 56 -4.44 -17.06 -4.32
CA LEU A 56 -4.40 -18.36 -4.97
C LEU A 56 -5.34 -18.46 -6.16
N ASN A 57 -5.86 -17.36 -6.68
CA ASN A 57 -6.69 -17.42 -7.90
C ASN A 57 -5.90 -17.99 -9.07
N PRO A 58 -6.36 -19.08 -9.71
CA PRO A 58 -5.69 -19.68 -10.85
C PRO A 58 -5.58 -18.72 -12.05
N ASN A 59 -6.52 -17.79 -12.18
CA ASN A 59 -6.45 -16.72 -13.16
C ASN A 59 -5.83 -15.46 -12.51
N LYS A 60 -4.56 -15.20 -12.84
CA LYS A 60 -3.83 -14.05 -12.28
C LYS A 60 -4.50 -12.70 -12.56
N LYS A 61 -5.28 -12.55 -13.65
CA LYS A 61 -6.03 -11.34 -13.96
C LYS A 61 -7.16 -11.04 -12.96
N HIS A 62 -7.65 -12.07 -12.26
CA HIS A 62 -8.71 -11.96 -11.24
C HIS A 62 -8.17 -12.10 -9.81
N LYS A 63 -6.85 -11.98 -9.63
CA LYS A 63 -6.22 -11.96 -8.31
C LYS A 63 -6.70 -10.79 -7.45
N TRP A 64 -7.05 -9.70 -8.11
CA TRP A 64 -7.58 -8.47 -7.53
C TRP A 64 -8.96 -8.19 -8.12
N LEU A 65 -9.94 -7.90 -7.24
CA LEU A 65 -11.27 -7.43 -7.62
C LEU A 65 -11.55 -6.14 -6.87
N PHE A 66 -12.34 -5.26 -7.45
CA PHE A 66 -12.66 -3.96 -6.88
C PHE A 66 -14.16 -3.72 -6.92
N SER A 67 -14.69 -3.07 -5.88
CA SER A 67 -16.07 -2.61 -5.80
C SER A 67 -16.13 -1.15 -5.35
N GLY A 68 -17.16 -0.43 -5.75
CA GLY A 68 -17.42 0.91 -5.25
C GLY A 68 -16.33 1.96 -5.55
N GLY A 69 -15.51 1.75 -6.58
CA GLY A 69 -14.42 2.68 -6.90
C GLY A 69 -13.15 2.46 -6.07
N ALA A 70 -13.00 1.31 -5.40
CA ALA A 70 -11.85 1.02 -4.54
C ALA A 70 -10.49 1.08 -5.27
N GLN A 71 -10.45 1.00 -6.60
CA GLN A 71 -9.23 1.17 -7.39
C GLN A 71 -8.65 2.60 -7.30
N ASP A 72 -9.47 3.60 -6.93
CA ASP A 72 -9.09 5.00 -6.81
C ASP A 72 -8.79 5.39 -5.35
N ASP A 73 -8.95 4.45 -4.40
CA ASP A 73 -8.66 4.68 -2.99
C ASP A 73 -7.15 4.65 -2.70
N ILE A 74 -6.74 5.43 -1.71
CA ILE A 74 -5.35 5.49 -1.26
C ILE A 74 -5.20 4.64 -0.01
N GLU A 75 -4.44 3.56 -0.13
CA GLU A 75 -4.16 2.64 0.98
C GLU A 75 -3.36 3.33 2.08
N GLY A 76 -3.81 3.19 3.33
CA GLY A 76 -3.16 3.77 4.50
C GLY A 76 -3.48 5.24 4.77
N TYR A 77 -4.26 5.91 3.92
CA TYR A 77 -4.56 7.34 4.10
C TYR A 77 -5.35 7.65 5.37
N SER A 78 -6.32 6.79 5.72
CA SER A 78 -7.15 6.94 6.91
C SER A 78 -6.37 6.76 8.23
N GLN A 79 -5.24 6.07 8.18
CA GLN A 79 -4.36 5.81 9.32
C GLN A 79 -3.31 6.92 9.54
N LEU A 80 -3.22 7.89 8.64
CA LEU A 80 -2.24 8.96 8.76
C LEU A 80 -2.58 9.93 9.91
N PRO A 81 -1.59 10.35 10.73
CA PRO A 81 -1.77 11.43 11.69
C PRO A 81 -2.05 12.75 10.98
N LEU A 82 -2.58 13.73 11.70
CA LEU A 82 -2.85 15.06 11.15
C LEU A 82 -1.57 15.79 10.68
N HIS A 83 -0.44 15.54 11.34
CA HIS A 83 0.88 16.10 11.04
C HIS A 83 1.98 15.07 11.26
N GLY A 84 3.10 15.20 10.55
CA GLY A 84 4.30 14.38 10.72
C GLY A 84 5.47 14.88 9.88
N ASP A 85 6.69 14.49 10.26
CA ASP A 85 7.92 14.95 9.60
C ASP A 85 8.11 14.26 8.23
N LEU A 86 7.70 13.00 8.12
CA LEU A 86 7.94 12.18 6.95
C LEU A 86 6.72 11.33 6.56
N LEU A 87 6.41 11.33 5.27
CA LEU A 87 5.46 10.42 4.62
C LEU A 87 6.19 9.57 3.58
N ILE A 88 6.00 8.27 3.63
CA ILE A 88 6.49 7.33 2.61
C ILE A 88 5.36 7.05 1.60
N LEU A 89 5.65 7.25 0.32
CA LEU A 89 4.79 6.81 -0.78
C LEU A 89 5.31 5.47 -1.30
N THR A 90 4.53 4.41 -1.15
CA THR A 90 4.89 3.06 -1.58
C THR A 90 3.83 2.46 -2.51
N LYS A 91 3.99 1.20 -2.94
CA LYS A 91 3.16 0.61 -3.99
C LYS A 91 1.98 -0.23 -3.50
N SER A 92 2.00 -0.71 -2.25
CA SER A 92 1.01 -1.69 -1.77
C SER A 92 0.71 -1.56 -0.29
N LEU A 93 -0.51 -1.96 0.12
CA LEU A 93 -0.90 -1.94 1.53
C LEU A 93 0.00 -2.78 2.44
N LYS A 94 0.54 -3.89 1.96
CA LYS A 94 1.47 -4.69 2.77
C LYS A 94 2.76 -3.92 3.10
N ASP A 95 3.24 -3.08 2.18
CA ASP A 95 4.41 -2.24 2.42
C ASP A 95 4.06 -1.05 3.32
N VAL A 96 2.87 -0.45 3.15
CA VAL A 96 2.32 0.55 4.07
C VAL A 96 2.32 0.02 5.50
N ILE A 97 1.76 -1.18 5.72
CA ILE A 97 1.74 -1.81 7.05
C ILE A 97 3.16 -2.11 7.54
N SER A 98 4.07 -2.54 6.65
CA SER A 98 5.46 -2.79 7.02
C SER A 98 6.17 -1.52 7.45
N PHE A 99 6.01 -0.40 6.75
CA PHE A 99 6.52 0.91 7.20
C PHE A 99 5.91 1.35 8.53
N ASN A 100 4.60 1.14 8.71
CA ASN A 100 3.93 1.48 9.97
C ASN A 100 4.48 0.64 11.16
N LEU A 101 4.79 -0.64 10.97
CA LEU A 101 5.46 -1.48 11.97
C LEU A 101 6.86 -0.96 12.34
N LEU A 102 7.54 -0.26 11.44
CA LEU A 102 8.83 0.37 11.69
C LEU A 102 8.68 1.77 12.34
N GLY A 103 7.47 2.30 12.47
CA GLY A 103 7.18 3.61 13.04
C GLY A 103 7.12 4.75 12.01
N TYR A 104 7.03 4.45 10.72
CA TYR A 104 6.90 5.44 9.65
C TYR A 104 5.46 5.57 9.16
N ASN A 105 5.05 6.78 8.80
CA ASN A 105 3.80 7.02 8.09
C ASN A 105 3.96 6.65 6.62
N ALA A 106 3.03 5.90 6.08
CA ALA A 106 3.09 5.49 4.69
C ALA A 106 1.70 5.42 4.04
N ILE A 107 1.66 5.63 2.73
CA ILE A 107 0.49 5.44 1.88
C ILE A 107 0.87 4.72 0.58
N SER A 108 -0.12 4.13 -0.09
CA SER A 108 0.04 3.52 -1.41
C SER A 108 -1.07 3.94 -2.36
N LEU A 109 -0.69 4.17 -3.62
CA LEU A 109 -1.60 4.42 -4.74
C LEU A 109 -2.07 3.12 -5.41
N GLN A 110 -1.81 1.96 -4.80
CA GLN A 110 -2.16 0.65 -5.34
C GLN A 110 -1.40 0.27 -6.63
N GLY A 111 -0.25 0.91 -6.90
CA GLY A 111 0.65 0.61 -8.02
C GLY A 111 1.54 1.77 -8.40
N GLU A 112 2.68 1.47 -9.01
CA GLU A 112 3.69 2.47 -9.38
C GLU A 112 3.28 3.33 -10.58
N ALA A 113 2.37 2.83 -11.44
CA ALA A 113 1.85 3.55 -12.59
C ALA A 113 0.85 4.65 -12.22
N ASN A 114 0.22 4.58 -11.04
CA ASN A 114 -0.80 5.51 -10.61
C ASN A 114 -0.20 6.89 -10.33
N LYS A 115 -1.04 7.93 -10.48
CA LYS A 115 -0.65 9.33 -10.36
C LYS A 115 -1.29 9.94 -9.12
N LEU A 116 -0.64 10.99 -8.62
CA LEU A 116 -1.21 11.89 -7.61
C LEU A 116 -1.68 13.17 -8.29
N GLU A 117 -2.89 13.59 -7.97
CA GLU A 117 -3.36 14.91 -8.38
C GLU A 117 -2.60 16.01 -7.60
N PRO A 118 -2.21 17.12 -8.26
CA PRO A 118 -1.44 18.19 -7.62
C PRO A 118 -2.13 18.75 -6.36
N GLU A 119 -3.43 18.91 -6.37
CA GLU A 119 -4.20 19.38 -5.21
C GLU A 119 -4.10 18.42 -4.02
N PHE A 120 -4.03 17.12 -4.28
CA PHE A 120 -3.85 16.13 -3.22
C PHE A 120 -2.42 16.17 -2.67
N VAL A 121 -1.41 16.37 -3.52
CA VAL A 121 -0.02 16.57 -3.08
C VAL A 121 0.10 17.79 -2.18
N ILE A 122 -0.55 18.92 -2.53
CA ILE A 122 -0.58 20.11 -1.67
C ILE A 122 -1.20 19.80 -0.29
N LYS A 123 -2.27 18.99 -0.24
CA LYS A 123 -2.87 18.55 1.04
C LYS A 123 -1.90 17.70 1.87
N LEU A 124 -1.13 16.81 1.23
CA LEU A 124 -0.13 16.00 1.92
C LEU A 124 1.03 16.86 2.44
N LEU A 125 1.54 17.80 1.65
CA LEU A 125 2.63 18.71 2.04
C LEU A 125 2.24 19.73 3.13
N LYS A 126 0.94 19.94 3.38
CA LYS A 126 0.45 20.68 4.56
C LYS A 126 0.46 19.84 5.84
N ARG A 127 0.53 18.51 5.72
CA ARG A 127 0.51 17.56 6.84
C ARG A 127 1.90 17.00 7.15
N PHE A 128 2.77 16.91 6.15
CA PHE A 128 4.09 16.27 6.26
C PHE A 128 5.16 17.19 5.68
N ASP A 129 6.26 17.34 6.41
CA ASP A 129 7.38 18.20 5.99
C ASP A 129 8.10 17.64 4.78
N LYS A 130 8.10 16.30 4.63
CA LYS A 130 8.79 15.60 3.57
C LYS A 130 7.99 14.39 3.07
N ILE A 131 8.02 14.17 1.76
CA ILE A 131 7.49 12.97 1.11
C ILE A 131 8.63 12.27 0.37
N ILE A 132 8.76 10.96 0.57
CA ILE A 132 9.77 10.11 -0.10
C ILE A 132 9.06 8.95 -0.78
N THR A 133 9.46 8.62 -2.01
CA THR A 133 8.94 7.47 -2.75
C THR A 133 9.83 6.26 -2.51
N VAL A 134 9.20 5.12 -2.17
CA VAL A 134 9.88 3.82 -2.03
C VAL A 134 9.09 2.78 -2.80
N TYR A 135 9.58 2.48 -4.00
CA TYR A 135 9.00 1.51 -4.93
C TYR A 135 9.93 0.32 -5.13
N ASP A 136 9.52 -0.67 -5.93
CA ASP A 136 10.40 -1.76 -6.34
C ASP A 136 11.50 -1.26 -7.27
N GLU A 137 12.65 -1.93 -7.27
CA GLU A 137 13.75 -1.67 -8.20
C GLU A 137 13.54 -2.42 -9.53
N ASP A 138 12.31 -2.34 -10.05
CA ASP A 138 11.98 -2.83 -11.39
C ASP A 138 11.67 -1.64 -12.34
N GLU A 139 11.45 -1.94 -13.62
CA GLU A 139 11.26 -0.90 -14.63
C GLU A 139 10.10 0.05 -14.31
N GLU A 140 8.97 -0.48 -13.80
CA GLU A 140 7.79 0.32 -13.45
C GLU A 140 8.02 1.16 -12.19
N GLY A 141 8.62 0.57 -11.16
CA GLY A 141 8.94 1.27 -9.92
C GLY A 141 9.96 2.37 -10.12
N ILE A 142 11.02 2.13 -10.91
CA ILE A 142 12.01 3.16 -11.27
C ILE A 142 11.34 4.31 -12.03
N LYS A 143 10.53 4.01 -13.06
CA LYS A 143 9.78 5.03 -13.81
C LYS A 143 8.83 5.83 -12.92
N GLY A 144 8.13 5.15 -12.00
CA GLY A 144 7.23 5.77 -11.04
C GLY A 144 7.96 6.72 -10.09
N ALA A 145 9.08 6.29 -9.51
CA ALA A 145 9.89 7.09 -8.60
C ALA A 145 10.48 8.34 -9.30
N ILE A 146 11.05 8.17 -10.49
CA ILE A 146 11.59 9.28 -11.31
C ILE A 146 10.47 10.27 -11.68
N ARG A 147 9.28 9.79 -12.02
CA ARG A 147 8.13 10.65 -12.32
C ARG A 147 7.78 11.55 -11.14
N PHE A 148 7.66 11.00 -9.90
CA PHE A 148 7.37 11.81 -8.73
C PHE A 148 8.52 12.75 -8.35
N LYS A 149 9.77 12.35 -8.58
CA LYS A 149 10.92 13.23 -8.43
C LYS A 149 10.84 14.43 -9.37
N ASN A 150 10.55 14.20 -10.65
CA ASN A 150 10.49 15.25 -11.66
C ASN A 150 9.27 16.17 -11.50
N GLN A 151 8.12 15.61 -11.09
CA GLN A 151 6.87 16.33 -11.00
C GLN A 151 6.73 17.11 -9.69
N PHE A 152 7.19 16.55 -8.55
CA PHE A 152 6.95 17.10 -7.22
C PHE A 152 8.22 17.26 -6.39
N GLY A 153 9.38 16.88 -6.89
CA GLY A 153 10.65 16.96 -6.16
C GLY A 153 10.85 15.88 -5.10
N PHE A 154 10.00 14.85 -5.06
CA PHE A 154 10.12 13.78 -4.06
C PHE A 154 11.42 13.01 -4.25
N ASN A 155 12.22 12.89 -3.21
CA ASN A 155 13.36 11.98 -3.21
C ASN A 155 12.85 10.53 -3.18
N TYR A 156 13.71 9.59 -3.57
CA TYR A 156 13.35 8.17 -3.57
C TYR A 156 14.56 7.29 -3.22
N PHE A 157 14.28 6.07 -2.80
CA PHE A 157 15.23 4.97 -2.71
C PHE A 157 14.53 3.64 -2.99
N PHE A 158 15.33 2.60 -3.21
CA PHE A 158 14.88 1.23 -3.40
C PHE A 158 15.34 0.35 -2.25
N ILE A 159 14.62 -0.77 -2.01
CA ILE A 159 15.00 -1.78 -1.02
C ILE A 159 16.04 -2.70 -1.67
N ASP A 160 17.26 -2.67 -1.14
CA ASP A 160 18.35 -3.49 -1.67
C ASP A 160 18.07 -4.98 -1.40
N GLU A 161 18.51 -5.84 -2.33
CA GLU A 161 18.50 -7.31 -2.24
C GLU A 161 17.12 -7.97 -2.10
N TRP A 162 16.07 -7.23 -1.81
CA TRP A 162 14.71 -7.73 -1.63
C TRP A 162 13.74 -6.98 -2.54
N LYS A 163 12.71 -7.70 -3.00
CA LYS A 163 11.72 -7.12 -3.91
C LYS A 163 11.01 -5.91 -3.30
N ASP A 164 10.65 -6.00 -2.01
CA ASP A 164 9.92 -4.93 -1.31
C ASP A 164 10.19 -5.01 0.21
N LEU A 165 9.77 -3.96 0.94
CA LEU A 165 9.98 -3.90 2.39
C LEU A 165 9.31 -5.04 3.13
N SER A 166 8.15 -5.50 2.69
CA SER A 166 7.44 -6.59 3.37
C SER A 166 8.20 -7.91 3.26
N GLU A 167 8.91 -8.13 2.16
CA GLU A 167 9.79 -9.29 1.97
C GLU A 167 11.05 -9.16 2.79
N PHE A 168 11.67 -7.98 2.84
CA PHE A 168 12.80 -7.69 3.73
C PHE A 168 12.45 -7.99 5.19
N VAL A 169 11.36 -7.41 5.71
CA VAL A 169 10.90 -7.63 7.11
C VAL A 169 10.63 -9.09 7.40
N LYS A 170 10.08 -9.84 6.43
CA LYS A 170 9.79 -11.26 6.58
C LYS A 170 11.06 -12.11 6.76
N ASN A 171 12.14 -11.77 6.08
CA ASN A 171 13.36 -12.57 6.02
C ASN A 171 14.43 -12.09 7.01
N GLU A 172 14.60 -10.76 7.17
CA GLU A 172 15.64 -10.14 7.98
C GLU A 172 15.15 -9.64 9.34
N GLY A 173 13.83 -9.53 9.53
CA GLY A 173 13.22 -9.06 10.75
C GLY A 173 13.05 -7.53 10.82
N ILE A 174 12.29 -7.10 11.84
CA ILE A 174 11.90 -5.70 12.03
C ILE A 174 13.11 -4.83 12.40
N ASP A 175 14.00 -5.29 13.25
CA ASP A 175 15.14 -4.49 13.75
C ASP A 175 16.15 -4.20 12.62
N ASN A 176 16.48 -5.20 11.80
CA ASN A 176 17.33 -5.00 10.62
C ASN A 176 16.67 -4.06 9.60
N ALA A 177 15.36 -4.19 9.42
CA ALA A 177 14.60 -3.28 8.54
C ALA A 177 14.64 -1.83 9.05
N LYS A 178 14.50 -1.59 10.35
CA LYS A 178 14.67 -0.25 10.95
C LYS A 178 16.02 0.35 10.67
N ILE A 179 17.09 -0.43 10.86
CA ILE A 179 18.47 0.02 10.61
C ILE A 179 18.65 0.36 9.13
N MET A 180 18.22 -0.52 8.24
CA MET A 180 18.32 -0.31 6.79
C MET A 180 17.58 0.97 6.35
N ILE A 181 16.30 1.14 6.74
CA ILE A 181 15.52 2.32 6.39
C ILE A 181 16.15 3.60 6.95
N ALA A 182 16.59 3.60 8.21
CA ALA A 182 17.25 4.75 8.82
C ALA A 182 18.53 5.16 8.06
N ASN A 183 19.34 4.20 7.59
CA ASN A 183 20.53 4.46 6.78
C ASN A 183 20.16 5.05 5.40
N LYS A 184 19.17 4.47 4.71
CA LYS A 184 18.67 5.00 3.42
C LYS A 184 18.18 6.45 3.55
N LEU A 185 17.40 6.75 4.59
CA LEU A 185 16.88 8.10 4.86
C LEU A 185 17.99 9.11 5.17
N ARG A 186 19.07 8.70 5.83
CA ARG A 186 20.23 9.56 6.10
C ARG A 186 20.92 9.95 4.80
N ASN A 187 21.21 8.99 3.95
CA ASN A 187 21.91 9.20 2.66
C ASN A 187 21.14 10.09 1.67
N ILE A 188 19.81 10.18 1.79
CA ILE A 188 18.99 11.07 0.96
C ILE A 188 19.05 12.54 1.42
N ASN A 189 19.44 12.76 2.68
CA ASN A 189 19.49 14.10 3.28
C ASN A 189 20.87 14.77 3.13
N GLU A 190 21.87 14.01 2.71
CA GLU A 190 23.21 14.49 2.32
C GLU A 190 23.25 14.85 0.83
#